data_6e0199c3f6790feb7ec3e4fa3fddfa9e
#
_entry.id   6e0199c3f6790feb7ec3e4fa3fddfa9e
#
_cell.length_a   1.000
_cell.length_b   1.000
_cell.length_c   1.000
_cell.angle_alpha   90.00
_cell.angle_beta   90.00
_cell.angle_gamma   90.00
#
_symmetry.space_group_name_H-M   'P 1'
#
loop_
_entity.id
_entity.type
_entity.pdbx_description
1 polymer ?
#
loop_
_entity_poly.entity_id
_entity_poly.type
_entity_poly.pdbx_seq_one_letter_code
_entity_poly.pdbx_strand_id
1 'polypeptide(L)'
;MKQYPELNSSKYLSIDIETFDPDLEKGGPGVYRSIPLDFKNPNGYILGVGIEDSHGNKMYLNLGHYDCTQNIRETNLKYLREQFSKISESTLLIGQRLMYDLDWLINWCQLPIKGKIIDVGIAEALLDENQGKYTLDFMGKKYFDEGKNDAEIKEFCAINNLKGDARKWLYKMPHYMVYDYVMQDIGLPVRVWHVQEPLLEKEDLLPLMELECDLTWALLLFRKTGVRISTNVRDKNAAELEQKIYDYKTKLTKNAGFDFNYRSTQHLAFLFDESGIPYPTTVKGNASIPRDYLLKVAKGQATFPDGQPYNDEVGMQLAKDLSELKRADKVLNTFIDGSLVKFVSDNDLIHCSFYNMRTDDYGTRSGRFSSANPNLQQIPSIGVDEYYGRLSRECFIPFDDCWWGKIDYSQIEYRFMAHFARGEGSEEVRAKYNANPRTDYHQYIVDLTGLKRRYAKNLNFGVAYGMGAKHMAEFFQWELDYCYATLNIYHSHAPFIKATIRTVEDVAKRRGYIRTFLKRRSRLLDPNKAYTMFCRLIQGSAADLMKKGMYEIFKAGIFDVLAPHITVHDEIDVSVPKTKEGLDAFCEMKHIMETCVDLKVPIIADMELGS
;
A
#
# COMPACT_ATOMS: atom_id res chain seq x y z
N MET A 1 -24.03 41.33 2.42
CA MET A 1 -23.07 40.21 2.38
C MET A 1 -23.34 39.32 3.57
N LYS A 2 -23.53 37.99 3.40
CA LYS A 2 -23.54 37.07 4.54
C LYS A 2 -22.16 37.16 5.19
N GLN A 3 -22.10 37.54 6.46
CA GLN A 3 -20.86 37.56 7.21
C GLN A 3 -20.58 36.09 7.57
N TYR A 4 -19.54 35.52 7.01
CA TYR A 4 -19.10 34.16 7.38
C TYR A 4 -18.52 34.17 8.81
N PRO A 5 -18.67 33.09 9.57
CA PRO A 5 -18.11 32.99 10.93
C PRO A 5 -16.57 33.01 10.92
N GLU A 6 -15.96 33.43 12.02
CA GLU A 6 -14.55 33.28 12.24
C GLU A 6 -14.25 31.85 12.73
N LEU A 7 -13.23 31.19 12.13
CA LEU A 7 -12.88 29.79 12.41
C LEU A 7 -11.76 29.64 13.44
N ASN A 8 -11.06 30.72 13.77
CA ASN A 8 -9.86 30.71 14.64
C ASN A 8 -10.11 30.27 16.10
N SER A 9 -11.34 30.39 16.59
CA SER A 9 -11.74 29.95 17.94
C SER A 9 -12.30 28.52 17.98
N SER A 10 -12.37 27.86 16.84
CA SER A 10 -12.98 26.53 16.74
C SER A 10 -12.06 25.46 17.28
N LYS A 11 -12.63 24.56 18.10
CA LYS A 11 -11.92 23.36 18.61
C LYS A 11 -11.74 22.34 17.50
N TYR A 12 -12.71 22.25 16.59
CA TYR A 12 -12.64 21.42 15.41
C TYR A 12 -13.22 22.11 14.19
N LEU A 13 -12.77 21.68 13.02
CA LEU A 13 -13.36 21.96 11.72
C LEU A 13 -13.59 20.61 11.03
N SER A 14 -14.85 20.32 10.69
CA SER A 14 -15.16 19.24 9.75
C SER A 14 -15.10 19.78 8.34
N ILE A 15 -14.37 19.09 7.46
CA ILE A 15 -14.05 19.56 6.11
C ILE A 15 -14.40 18.46 5.11
N ASP A 16 -15.05 18.86 4.04
CA ASP A 16 -15.30 18.04 2.86
C ASP A 16 -15.26 18.92 1.61
N ILE A 17 -14.75 18.42 0.49
CA ILE A 17 -14.70 19.15 -0.76
C ILE A 17 -15.42 18.41 -1.86
N GLU A 18 -16.05 19.18 -2.75
CA GLU A 18 -16.53 18.65 -4.01
C GLU A 18 -15.62 19.07 -5.16
N THR A 19 -15.31 18.13 -6.03
CA THR A 19 -14.36 18.35 -7.14
C THR A 19 -14.94 17.90 -8.47
N PHE A 20 -14.44 18.52 -9.53
CA PHE A 20 -14.41 17.92 -10.85
C PHE A 20 -13.05 17.22 -11.00
N ASP A 21 -13.02 15.90 -11.01
CA ASP A 21 -11.82 15.07 -11.19
C ASP A 21 -12.15 13.86 -12.08
N PRO A 22 -12.26 14.09 -13.41
CA PRO A 22 -12.88 13.14 -14.33
C PRO A 22 -12.07 11.84 -14.51
N ASP A 23 -10.77 11.89 -14.30
CA ASP A 23 -9.86 10.76 -14.53
C ASP A 23 -9.22 10.21 -13.25
N LEU A 24 -9.82 10.47 -12.08
CA LEU A 24 -9.31 10.00 -10.80
C LEU A 24 -8.95 8.50 -10.79
N GLU A 25 -9.81 7.67 -11.38
CA GLU A 25 -9.61 6.22 -11.43
C GLU A 25 -8.54 5.77 -12.46
N LYS A 26 -8.30 6.59 -13.50
CA LYS A 26 -7.45 6.22 -14.64
C LYS A 26 -6.07 6.86 -14.61
N GLY A 27 -5.99 8.08 -14.14
CA GLY A 27 -4.78 8.91 -14.19
C GLY A 27 -4.23 9.32 -12.83
N GLY A 28 -4.82 8.83 -11.73
CA GLY A 28 -4.49 9.30 -10.39
C GLY A 28 -5.12 10.66 -10.06
N PRO A 29 -4.76 11.30 -8.94
CA PRO A 29 -5.41 12.52 -8.48
C PRO A 29 -5.24 13.69 -9.44
N GLY A 30 -6.35 14.33 -9.79
CA GLY A 30 -6.39 15.50 -10.67
C GLY A 30 -5.57 16.68 -10.18
N VAL A 31 -5.34 16.78 -8.88
CA VAL A 31 -4.54 17.85 -8.26
C VAL A 31 -3.13 17.96 -8.86
N TYR A 32 -2.50 16.86 -9.27
CA TYR A 32 -1.18 16.84 -9.88
C TYR A 32 -1.19 16.90 -11.42
N ARG A 33 -2.38 16.86 -12.02
CA ARG A 33 -2.60 16.97 -13.47
C ARG A 33 -3.24 18.28 -13.85
N SER A 34 -3.66 19.08 -12.87
CA SER A 34 -4.35 20.36 -13.05
C SER A 34 -3.44 21.55 -12.71
N ILE A 35 -3.74 22.69 -13.30
CA ILE A 35 -3.07 23.94 -12.98
C ILE A 35 -3.71 24.51 -11.70
N PRO A 36 -2.94 24.85 -10.67
CA PRO A 36 -3.49 25.45 -9.45
C PRO A 36 -4.34 26.69 -9.74
N LEU A 37 -5.50 26.74 -9.09
CA LEU A 37 -6.48 27.83 -9.23
C LEU A 37 -7.07 28.03 -10.63
N ASP A 38 -6.86 27.12 -11.57
CA ASP A 38 -7.51 27.14 -12.87
C ASP A 38 -8.86 26.39 -12.84
N PHE A 39 -9.93 27.11 -12.58
CA PHE A 39 -11.30 26.60 -12.48
C PHE A 39 -11.94 26.18 -13.81
N LYS A 40 -11.19 26.16 -14.89
CA LYS A 40 -11.59 25.66 -16.20
C LYS A 40 -10.70 24.51 -16.69
N ASN A 41 -9.79 24.06 -15.82
CA ASN A 41 -8.84 23.02 -16.17
C ASN A 41 -9.60 21.72 -16.50
N PRO A 42 -9.38 21.10 -17.67
CA PRO A 42 -10.07 19.87 -18.05
C PRO A 42 -9.69 18.67 -17.21
N ASN A 43 -8.54 18.72 -16.52
CA ASN A 43 -8.03 17.64 -15.69
C ASN A 43 -8.54 17.66 -14.25
N GLY A 44 -9.12 18.78 -13.81
CA GLY A 44 -9.75 18.87 -12.50
C GLY A 44 -9.65 20.23 -11.84
N TYR A 45 -10.62 20.52 -10.95
CA TYR A 45 -10.70 21.71 -10.09
C TYR A 45 -11.69 21.50 -8.95
N ILE A 46 -11.62 22.35 -7.91
CA ILE A 46 -12.55 22.31 -6.79
C ILE A 46 -13.87 23.00 -7.17
N LEU A 47 -15.00 22.36 -6.90
CA LEU A 47 -16.36 22.92 -7.05
C LEU A 47 -16.76 23.74 -5.83
N GLY A 48 -16.50 23.24 -4.64
CA GLY A 48 -16.80 23.92 -3.39
C GLY A 48 -16.15 23.27 -2.18
N VAL A 49 -16.18 24.00 -1.06
CA VAL A 49 -15.64 23.57 0.23
C VAL A 49 -16.72 23.64 1.28
N GLY A 50 -17.04 22.50 1.87
CA GLY A 50 -17.92 22.38 3.03
C GLY A 50 -17.13 22.50 4.32
N ILE A 51 -17.63 23.27 5.29
CA ILE A 51 -17.03 23.42 6.62
C ILE A 51 -18.12 23.42 7.67
N GLU A 52 -17.95 22.61 8.73
CA GLU A 52 -18.67 22.72 10.00
C GLU A 52 -17.67 23.05 11.10
N ASP A 53 -17.95 24.09 11.89
CA ASP A 53 -17.13 24.47 13.04
C ASP A 53 -17.67 23.93 14.36
N SER A 54 -16.87 24.01 15.42
CA SER A 54 -17.26 23.54 16.77
C SER A 54 -18.36 24.36 17.44
N HIS A 55 -18.81 25.44 16.81
CA HIS A 55 -19.94 26.29 17.27
C HIS A 55 -21.25 25.90 16.57
N GLY A 56 -21.21 24.90 15.67
CA GLY A 56 -22.35 24.42 14.90
C GLY A 56 -22.66 25.26 13.64
N ASN A 57 -21.76 26.16 13.25
CA ASN A 57 -21.91 26.87 11.99
C ASN A 57 -21.54 25.95 10.84
N LYS A 58 -22.44 25.85 9.86
CA LYS A 58 -22.23 25.06 8.63
C LYS A 58 -22.26 26.00 7.41
N MET A 59 -21.32 25.76 6.50
CA MET A 59 -21.26 26.52 5.26
C MET A 59 -20.77 25.66 4.11
N TYR A 60 -21.23 25.97 2.90
CA TYR A 60 -20.70 25.47 1.65
C TYR A 60 -20.27 26.65 0.78
N LEU A 61 -18.98 26.75 0.51
CA LEU A 61 -18.38 27.86 -0.21
C LEU A 61 -18.21 27.50 -1.68
N ASN A 62 -19.02 28.10 -2.54
CA ASN A 62 -18.96 27.89 -3.98
C ASN A 62 -17.66 28.46 -4.57
N LEU A 63 -16.85 27.61 -5.23
CA LEU A 63 -15.61 28.01 -5.91
C LEU A 63 -15.66 27.75 -7.43
N GLY A 64 -16.31 26.69 -7.87
CA GLY A 64 -16.23 26.23 -9.25
C GLY A 64 -17.51 25.66 -9.85
N HIS A 65 -18.66 25.67 -9.14
CA HIS A 65 -19.94 25.30 -9.76
C HIS A 65 -20.29 26.24 -10.91
N TYR A 66 -21.14 25.79 -11.83
CA TYR A 66 -21.43 26.56 -13.04
C TYR A 66 -22.10 27.92 -12.75
N ASP A 67 -22.74 28.08 -11.61
CA ASP A 67 -23.33 29.33 -11.14
C ASP A 67 -22.35 30.22 -10.34
N CYS A 68 -21.07 29.81 -10.23
CA CYS A 68 -20.06 30.56 -9.50
C CYS A 68 -19.52 31.72 -10.34
N THR A 69 -19.80 32.95 -9.91
CA THR A 69 -19.18 34.13 -10.52
C THR A 69 -17.77 34.35 -9.99
N GLN A 70 -16.96 35.10 -10.76
CA GLN A 70 -15.59 35.45 -10.34
C GLN A 70 -15.57 36.14 -8.98
N ASN A 71 -16.47 37.09 -8.73
CA ASN A 71 -16.55 37.80 -7.45
C ASN A 71 -16.90 36.89 -6.27
N ILE A 72 -17.79 35.92 -6.45
CA ILE A 72 -18.11 34.91 -5.42
C ILE A 72 -16.85 34.09 -5.11
N ARG A 73 -16.18 33.60 -6.13
CA ARG A 73 -14.95 32.78 -6.01
C ARG A 73 -13.85 33.51 -5.26
N GLU A 74 -13.53 34.73 -5.69
CA GLU A 74 -12.48 35.55 -5.07
C GLU A 74 -12.79 35.87 -3.61
N THR A 75 -14.04 36.18 -3.30
CA THR A 75 -14.51 36.44 -1.93
C THR A 75 -14.34 35.18 -1.06
N ASN A 76 -14.74 34.01 -1.55
CA ASN A 76 -14.66 32.75 -0.82
C ASN A 76 -13.21 32.29 -0.65
N LEU A 77 -12.36 32.40 -1.67
CA LEU A 77 -10.94 32.08 -1.58
C LEU A 77 -10.21 33.01 -0.58
N LYS A 78 -10.52 34.30 -0.59
CA LYS A 78 -9.97 35.24 0.37
C LYS A 78 -10.34 34.86 1.80
N TYR A 79 -11.62 34.57 2.03
CA TYR A 79 -12.10 34.11 3.34
C TYR A 79 -11.37 32.84 3.77
N LEU A 80 -11.29 31.81 2.93
CA LEU A 80 -10.59 30.54 3.26
C LEU A 80 -9.13 30.80 3.63
N ARG A 81 -8.38 31.59 2.84
CA ARG A 81 -6.99 31.92 3.14
C ARG A 81 -6.82 32.63 4.47
N GLU A 82 -7.67 33.63 4.73
CA GLU A 82 -7.63 34.39 5.99
C GLU A 82 -7.96 33.50 7.19
N GLN A 83 -8.94 32.62 7.10
CA GLN A 83 -9.36 31.77 8.21
C GLN A 83 -8.33 30.65 8.48
N PHE A 84 -7.92 29.92 7.44
CA PHE A 84 -6.95 28.84 7.62
C PHE A 84 -5.56 29.32 8.05
N SER A 85 -5.19 30.57 7.75
CA SER A 85 -3.94 31.15 8.29
C SER A 85 -3.98 31.38 9.81
N LYS A 86 -5.16 31.49 10.40
CA LYS A 86 -5.38 31.81 11.83
C LYS A 86 -5.70 30.59 12.69
N ILE A 87 -6.02 29.42 12.10
CA ILE A 87 -6.35 28.22 12.90
C ILE A 87 -5.12 27.75 13.70
N SER A 88 -5.39 27.13 14.85
CA SER A 88 -4.34 26.54 15.71
C SER A 88 -3.88 25.20 15.19
N GLU A 89 -2.63 24.85 15.48
CA GLU A 89 -2.12 23.48 15.28
C GLU A 89 -2.83 22.44 16.15
N SER A 90 -3.48 22.87 17.23
CA SER A 90 -4.32 22.00 18.06
C SER A 90 -5.75 21.84 17.59
N THR A 91 -6.20 22.60 16.55
CA THR A 91 -7.53 22.44 15.97
C THR A 91 -7.66 21.07 15.32
N LEU A 92 -8.74 20.34 15.63
CA LEU A 92 -9.02 19.05 14.99
C LEU A 92 -9.60 19.27 13.59
N LEU A 93 -9.01 18.64 12.60
CA LEU A 93 -9.56 18.56 11.24
C LEU A 93 -10.25 17.21 11.10
N ILE A 94 -11.58 17.22 11.07
CA ILE A 94 -12.41 16.01 11.06
C ILE A 94 -12.94 15.76 9.65
N GLY A 95 -12.93 14.52 9.18
CA GLY A 95 -13.51 14.14 7.90
C GLY A 95 -13.34 12.66 7.61
N GLN A 96 -13.63 12.28 6.38
CA GLN A 96 -13.48 10.89 5.91
C GLN A 96 -12.61 10.86 4.66
N ARG A 97 -11.48 10.14 4.69
CA ARG A 97 -10.45 10.14 3.63
C ARG A 97 -9.84 11.54 3.39
N LEU A 98 -9.64 12.28 4.46
CA LEU A 98 -9.16 13.67 4.45
C LEU A 98 -7.87 13.90 3.65
N MET A 99 -7.08 12.88 3.38
CA MET A 99 -5.90 13.02 2.50
C MET A 99 -6.28 13.60 1.13
N TYR A 100 -7.44 13.22 0.57
CA TYR A 100 -7.90 13.74 -0.71
C TYR A 100 -8.23 15.23 -0.62
N ASP A 101 -9.00 15.61 0.39
CA ASP A 101 -9.46 16.99 0.60
C ASP A 101 -8.29 17.92 0.88
N LEU A 102 -7.41 17.53 1.80
CA LEU A 102 -6.22 18.29 2.17
C LEU A 102 -5.26 18.47 0.99
N ASP A 103 -5.11 17.45 0.15
CA ASP A 103 -4.25 17.54 -1.04
C ASP A 103 -4.72 18.65 -1.99
N TRP A 104 -6.02 18.68 -2.31
CA TRP A 104 -6.60 19.71 -3.15
C TRP A 104 -6.54 21.10 -2.50
N LEU A 105 -6.85 21.19 -1.21
CA LEU A 105 -6.88 22.48 -0.50
C LEU A 105 -5.46 23.08 -0.35
N ILE A 106 -4.46 22.25 -0.08
CA ILE A 106 -3.07 22.68 0.12
C ILE A 106 -2.37 22.91 -1.21
N ASN A 107 -2.39 21.94 -2.12
CA ASN A 107 -1.56 21.97 -3.32
C ASN A 107 -2.23 22.71 -4.48
N TRP A 108 -3.56 22.69 -4.56
CA TRP A 108 -4.28 23.37 -5.63
C TRP A 108 -4.85 24.74 -5.21
N CYS A 109 -5.54 24.83 -4.07
CA CYS A 109 -6.03 26.12 -3.53
C CYS A 109 -4.94 26.94 -2.86
N GLN A 110 -3.79 26.34 -2.55
CA GLN A 110 -2.65 26.98 -1.85
C GLN A 110 -3.07 27.56 -0.49
N LEU A 111 -3.88 26.79 0.27
CA LEU A 111 -4.30 27.19 1.61
C LEU A 111 -3.27 26.77 2.68
N PRO A 112 -2.96 27.63 3.66
CA PRO A 112 -2.00 27.33 4.74
C PRO A 112 -2.66 26.48 5.84
N ILE A 113 -3.06 25.25 5.52
CA ILE A 113 -3.78 24.37 6.44
C ILE A 113 -2.81 23.71 7.39
N LYS A 114 -3.18 23.71 8.67
CA LYS A 114 -2.52 23.01 9.77
C LYS A 114 -3.57 22.54 10.76
N GLY A 115 -3.21 21.60 11.63
CA GLY A 115 -4.12 21.05 12.64
C GLY A 115 -3.86 19.56 12.85
N LYS A 116 -4.58 18.98 13.81
CA LYS A 116 -4.59 17.54 14.07
C LYS A 116 -5.65 16.85 13.25
N ILE A 117 -5.27 15.85 12.49
CA ILE A 117 -6.21 15.12 11.62
C ILE A 117 -6.99 14.09 12.45
N ILE A 118 -8.29 14.02 12.21
CA ILE A 118 -9.21 12.97 12.67
C ILE A 118 -9.95 12.42 11.45
N ASP A 119 -9.48 11.30 10.94
CA ASP A 119 -10.13 10.60 9.82
C ASP A 119 -10.99 9.44 10.35
N VAL A 120 -12.31 9.59 10.25
CA VAL A 120 -13.25 8.57 10.76
C VAL A 120 -13.16 7.24 10.01
N GLY A 121 -12.64 7.23 8.78
CA GLY A 121 -12.35 5.99 8.04
C GLY A 121 -11.15 5.23 8.62
N ILE A 122 -10.10 5.94 9.05
CA ILE A 122 -8.95 5.38 9.78
C ILE A 122 -9.41 4.82 11.12
N ALA A 123 -10.21 5.59 11.88
CA ALA A 123 -10.79 5.17 13.15
C ALA A 123 -11.61 3.87 13.00
N GLU A 124 -12.47 3.80 11.99
CA GLU A 124 -13.30 2.64 11.69
C GLU A 124 -12.46 1.40 11.37
N ALA A 125 -11.38 1.56 10.59
CA ALA A 125 -10.48 0.47 10.25
C ALA A 125 -9.65 -0.04 11.44
N LEU A 126 -9.35 0.81 12.44
CA LEU A 126 -8.74 0.39 13.70
C LEU A 126 -9.74 -0.35 14.61
N LEU A 127 -11.00 0.11 14.63
CA LEU A 127 -12.07 -0.57 15.38
C LEU A 127 -12.41 -1.94 14.81
N ASP A 128 -12.39 -2.10 13.47
CA ASP A 128 -12.55 -3.41 12.81
C ASP A 128 -11.89 -3.46 11.42
N GLU A 129 -10.73 -4.07 11.32
CA GLU A 129 -9.95 -4.26 10.10
C GLU A 129 -10.56 -5.28 9.13
N ASN A 130 -11.62 -5.98 9.53
CA ASN A 130 -12.24 -7.04 8.73
C ASN A 130 -13.55 -6.62 8.05
N GLN A 131 -13.99 -5.38 8.24
CA GLN A 131 -15.17 -4.87 7.55
C GLN A 131 -14.96 -4.82 6.04
N GLY A 132 -16.05 -4.99 5.30
CA GLY A 132 -16.03 -4.91 3.84
C GLY A 132 -16.11 -3.48 3.31
N LYS A 133 -16.54 -2.52 4.14
CA LYS A 133 -16.74 -1.12 3.78
C LYS A 133 -16.34 -0.19 4.92
N TYR A 134 -15.79 0.98 4.54
CA TYR A 134 -15.35 2.05 5.43
C TYR A 134 -15.82 3.42 4.92
N THR A 135 -16.87 3.44 4.08
CA THR A 135 -17.47 4.67 3.56
C THR A 135 -18.27 5.40 4.62
N LEU A 136 -18.45 6.70 4.44
CA LEU A 136 -19.27 7.51 5.32
C LEU A 136 -20.73 7.03 5.34
N ASP A 137 -21.30 6.63 4.17
CA ASP A 137 -22.62 6.00 4.08
C ASP A 137 -22.74 4.72 4.92
N PHE A 138 -21.70 3.88 4.91
CA PHE A 138 -21.66 2.68 5.75
C PHE A 138 -21.67 3.02 7.24
N MET A 139 -20.85 3.99 7.66
CA MET A 139 -20.78 4.43 9.06
C MET A 139 -22.07 5.11 9.51
N GLY A 140 -22.69 5.92 8.65
CA GLY A 140 -24.00 6.51 8.91
C GLY A 140 -25.09 5.46 9.18
N LYS A 141 -25.16 4.44 8.33
CA LYS A 141 -26.08 3.31 8.52
C LYS A 141 -25.75 2.49 9.77
N LYS A 142 -24.47 2.24 10.02
CA LYS A 142 -24.01 1.44 11.17
C LYS A 142 -24.34 2.08 12.51
N TYR A 143 -24.12 3.38 12.64
CA TYR A 143 -24.21 4.07 13.93
C TYR A 143 -25.53 4.82 14.15
N PHE A 144 -26.21 5.24 13.07
CA PHE A 144 -27.38 6.13 13.16
C PHE A 144 -28.58 5.67 12.34
N ASP A 145 -28.47 4.55 11.62
CA ASP A 145 -29.47 4.08 10.65
C ASP A 145 -29.79 5.11 9.55
N GLU A 146 -28.81 5.94 9.21
CA GLU A 146 -28.93 7.01 8.21
C GLU A 146 -28.07 6.72 6.98
N GLY A 147 -28.68 6.74 5.78
CA GLY A 147 -27.94 6.68 4.50
C GLY A 147 -27.57 8.07 3.99
N LYS A 148 -26.77 8.12 2.93
CA LYS A 148 -26.47 9.39 2.24
C LYS A 148 -27.71 10.00 1.62
N ASN A 149 -27.84 11.32 1.74
CA ASN A 149 -28.92 12.10 1.11
C ASN A 149 -28.47 12.59 -0.28
N ASP A 150 -28.55 11.72 -1.27
CA ASP A 150 -28.18 12.00 -2.64
C ASP A 150 -29.38 12.01 -3.62
N ALA A 151 -30.60 12.11 -3.09
CA ALA A 151 -31.83 12.01 -3.87
C ALA A 151 -31.94 13.13 -4.93
N GLU A 152 -31.71 14.39 -4.56
CA GLU A 152 -31.77 15.52 -5.48
C GLU A 152 -30.73 15.45 -6.59
N ILE A 153 -29.50 15.01 -6.24
CA ILE A 153 -28.41 14.81 -7.19
C ILE A 153 -28.77 13.73 -8.21
N LYS A 154 -29.37 12.63 -7.76
CA LYS A 154 -29.82 11.53 -8.62
C LYS A 154 -30.99 11.95 -9.51
N GLU A 155 -31.93 12.70 -8.98
CA GLU A 155 -33.07 13.24 -9.74
C GLU A 155 -32.59 14.18 -10.85
N PHE A 156 -31.68 15.11 -10.54
CA PHE A 156 -31.07 15.98 -11.55
C PHE A 156 -30.42 15.16 -12.67
N CYS A 157 -29.64 14.11 -12.32
CA CYS A 157 -29.01 13.26 -13.30
C CYS A 157 -30.04 12.52 -14.18
N ALA A 158 -31.13 12.06 -13.58
CA ALA A 158 -32.21 11.36 -14.31
C ALA A 158 -32.91 12.29 -15.31
N ILE A 159 -33.28 13.50 -14.88
CA ILE A 159 -33.94 14.52 -15.73
C ILE A 159 -33.04 14.93 -16.90
N ASN A 160 -31.72 15.04 -16.67
CA ASN A 160 -30.74 15.44 -17.69
C ASN A 160 -30.12 14.27 -18.47
N ASN A 161 -30.62 13.04 -18.33
CA ASN A 161 -30.11 11.83 -18.98
C ASN A 161 -28.60 11.58 -18.73
N LEU A 162 -28.07 11.94 -17.56
CA LEU A 162 -26.68 11.74 -17.16
C LEU A 162 -26.51 10.35 -16.56
N LYS A 163 -25.61 9.54 -17.14
CA LYS A 163 -25.42 8.12 -16.77
C LYS A 163 -24.24 7.95 -15.80
N GLY A 164 -24.30 6.88 -15.01
CA GLY A 164 -23.25 6.50 -14.07
C GLY A 164 -23.44 7.11 -12.68
N ASP A 165 -22.35 7.20 -11.91
CA ASP A 165 -22.39 7.80 -10.57
C ASP A 165 -22.76 9.29 -10.64
N ALA A 166 -23.81 9.68 -9.91
CA ALA A 166 -24.33 11.05 -9.90
C ALA A 166 -23.28 12.07 -9.45
N ARG A 167 -22.35 11.68 -8.58
CA ARG A 167 -21.28 12.55 -8.09
C ARG A 167 -20.31 13.01 -9.20
N LYS A 168 -20.17 12.25 -10.28
CA LYS A 168 -19.36 12.65 -11.45
C LYS A 168 -19.93 13.87 -12.19
N TRP A 169 -21.17 14.24 -11.90
CA TRP A 169 -21.90 15.30 -12.60
C TRP A 169 -22.13 16.56 -11.76
N LEU A 170 -21.59 16.63 -10.53
CA LEU A 170 -21.76 17.78 -9.63
C LEU A 170 -21.35 19.12 -10.27
N TYR A 171 -20.35 19.08 -11.17
CA TYR A 171 -19.90 20.28 -11.88
C TYR A 171 -20.95 20.88 -12.84
N LYS A 172 -22.00 20.13 -13.19
CA LYS A 172 -23.14 20.58 -13.98
C LYS A 172 -24.30 21.11 -13.13
N MET A 173 -24.21 20.95 -11.81
CA MET A 173 -25.27 21.38 -10.88
C MET A 173 -24.94 22.73 -10.29
N PRO A 174 -25.98 23.57 -10.04
CA PRO A 174 -25.79 24.79 -9.27
C PRO A 174 -25.47 24.42 -7.83
N HIS A 175 -24.72 25.29 -7.16
CA HIS A 175 -24.23 24.97 -5.82
C HIS A 175 -25.35 24.74 -4.79
N TYR A 176 -26.52 25.40 -4.94
CA TYR A 176 -27.64 25.23 -4.00
C TYR A 176 -28.24 23.81 -4.03
N MET A 177 -28.19 23.09 -5.15
CA MET A 177 -28.66 21.70 -5.25
C MET A 177 -27.72 20.69 -4.57
N VAL A 178 -26.46 21.07 -4.43
CA VAL A 178 -25.43 20.22 -3.79
C VAL A 178 -25.31 20.55 -2.29
N TYR A 179 -25.93 21.65 -1.85
CA TYR A 179 -25.80 22.19 -0.50
C TYR A 179 -26.16 21.16 0.60
N ASP A 180 -27.35 20.59 0.55
CA ASP A 180 -27.84 19.67 1.58
C ASP A 180 -27.03 18.35 1.62
N TYR A 181 -26.54 17.90 0.47
CA TYR A 181 -25.64 16.78 0.35
C TYR A 181 -24.32 17.06 1.09
N VAL A 182 -23.70 18.22 0.85
CA VAL A 182 -22.45 18.63 1.53
C VAL A 182 -22.68 18.86 3.03
N MET A 183 -23.83 19.44 3.43
CA MET A 183 -24.16 19.64 4.84
C MET A 183 -24.21 18.32 5.61
N GLN A 184 -24.62 17.23 4.98
CA GLN A 184 -24.57 15.91 5.57
C GLN A 184 -23.12 15.37 5.62
N ASP A 185 -22.36 15.54 4.53
CA ASP A 185 -20.99 15.02 4.42
C ASP A 185 -20.01 15.71 5.37
N ILE A 186 -20.24 16.95 5.80
CA ILE A 186 -19.48 17.61 6.87
C ILE A 186 -20.01 17.30 8.28
N GLY A 187 -21.32 17.09 8.46
CA GLY A 187 -21.92 16.87 9.78
C GLY A 187 -21.79 15.42 10.27
N LEU A 188 -21.86 14.47 9.37
CA LEU A 188 -21.82 13.05 9.72
C LEU A 188 -20.46 12.60 10.30
N PRO A 189 -19.29 13.03 9.79
CA PRO A 189 -17.99 12.68 10.39
C PRO A 189 -17.85 13.10 11.84
N VAL A 190 -18.37 14.28 12.23
CA VAL A 190 -18.34 14.76 13.62
C VAL A 190 -19.15 13.84 14.52
N ARG A 191 -20.35 13.48 14.08
CA ARG A 191 -21.24 12.54 14.84
C ARG A 191 -20.61 11.15 14.96
N VAL A 192 -20.01 10.65 13.88
CA VAL A 192 -19.31 9.37 13.85
C VAL A 192 -18.13 9.38 14.81
N TRP A 193 -17.32 10.44 14.80
CA TRP A 193 -16.18 10.60 15.70
C TRP A 193 -16.61 10.53 17.18
N HIS A 194 -17.68 11.22 17.57
CA HIS A 194 -18.19 11.17 18.93
C HIS A 194 -18.60 9.75 19.40
N VAL A 195 -18.92 8.85 18.46
CA VAL A 195 -19.16 7.43 18.77
C VAL A 195 -17.85 6.64 18.78
N GLN A 196 -16.95 6.92 17.85
CA GLN A 196 -15.70 6.15 17.69
C GLN A 196 -14.67 6.47 18.77
N GLU A 197 -14.54 7.73 19.19
CA GLU A 197 -13.56 8.17 20.19
C GLU A 197 -13.64 7.34 21.49
N PRO A 198 -14.80 7.23 22.17
CA PRO A 198 -14.91 6.41 23.40
C PRO A 198 -14.70 4.92 23.13
N LEU A 199 -14.99 4.41 21.95
CA LEU A 199 -14.70 3.02 21.57
C LEU A 199 -13.20 2.79 21.41
N LEU A 200 -12.49 3.72 20.77
CA LEU A 200 -11.03 3.66 20.63
C LEU A 200 -10.33 3.79 22.01
N GLU A 201 -10.82 4.67 22.86
CA GLU A 201 -10.31 4.83 24.23
C GLU A 201 -10.48 3.53 25.02
N LYS A 202 -11.68 2.96 25.04
CA LYS A 202 -11.96 1.66 25.69
C LYS A 202 -11.07 0.53 25.16
N GLU A 203 -10.72 0.59 23.89
CA GLU A 203 -9.85 -0.38 23.23
C GLU A 203 -8.37 -0.05 23.33
N ASP A 204 -7.98 1.07 24.01
CA ASP A 204 -6.59 1.52 24.14
C ASP A 204 -5.92 1.71 22.77
N LEU A 205 -6.64 2.33 21.82
CA LEU A 205 -6.24 2.55 20.43
C LEU A 205 -6.04 4.04 20.08
N LEU A 206 -6.38 4.99 20.97
CA LEU A 206 -6.24 6.43 20.68
C LEU A 206 -4.82 6.83 20.28
N PRO A 207 -3.73 6.38 20.96
CA PRO A 207 -2.37 6.77 20.55
C PRO A 207 -2.00 6.23 19.16
N LEU A 208 -2.52 5.06 18.80
CA LEU A 208 -2.32 4.50 17.45
C LEU A 208 -3.16 5.26 16.42
N MET A 209 -4.37 5.67 16.77
CA MET A 209 -5.22 6.52 15.92
C MET A 209 -4.55 7.85 15.61
N GLU A 210 -3.96 8.53 16.63
CA GLU A 210 -3.20 9.76 16.43
C GLU A 210 -2.04 9.54 15.46
N LEU A 211 -1.23 8.50 15.66
CA LEU A 211 -0.11 8.16 14.75
C LEU A 211 -0.61 7.95 13.30
N GLU A 212 -1.67 7.17 13.11
CA GLU A 212 -2.21 6.87 11.78
C GLU A 212 -2.75 8.12 11.09
N CYS A 213 -3.40 9.01 11.83
CA CYS A 213 -3.89 10.28 11.30
C CYS A 213 -2.76 11.25 10.97
N ASP A 214 -1.79 11.41 11.88
CA ASP A 214 -0.65 12.32 11.70
C ASP A 214 0.24 11.91 10.52
N LEU A 215 0.33 10.60 10.23
CA LEU A 215 1.00 10.09 9.02
C LEU A 215 0.42 10.65 7.72
N THR A 216 -0.81 11.13 7.72
CA THR A 216 -1.41 11.76 6.53
C THR A 216 -0.57 12.93 6.03
N TRP A 217 0.02 13.72 6.92
CA TRP A 217 0.91 14.83 6.55
C TRP A 217 2.16 14.36 5.82
N ALA A 218 2.81 13.32 6.35
CA ALA A 218 3.97 12.71 5.69
C ALA A 218 3.59 12.13 4.33
N LEU A 219 2.48 11.41 4.23
CA LEU A 219 2.02 10.80 2.97
C LEU A 219 1.60 11.84 1.92
N LEU A 220 1.04 12.98 2.33
CA LEU A 220 0.80 14.13 1.45
C LEU A 220 2.11 14.66 0.86
N LEU A 221 3.17 14.71 1.66
CA LEU A 221 4.48 15.13 1.19
C LEU A 221 5.08 14.13 0.20
N PHE A 222 5.04 12.82 0.48
CA PHE A 222 5.45 11.77 -0.48
C PHE A 222 4.70 11.89 -1.81
N ARG A 223 3.38 12.08 -1.73
CA ARG A 223 2.53 12.23 -2.89
C ARG A 223 2.83 13.49 -3.68
N LYS A 224 3.04 14.63 -3.00
CA LYS A 224 3.42 15.90 -3.62
C LYS A 224 4.80 15.83 -4.29
N THR A 225 5.77 15.28 -3.60
CA THR A 225 7.13 15.11 -4.13
C THR A 225 7.12 14.23 -5.37
N GLY A 226 6.37 13.11 -5.31
CA GLY A 226 6.34 12.13 -6.38
C GLY A 226 7.69 11.44 -6.57
N VAL A 227 7.77 10.58 -7.57
CA VAL A 227 9.01 9.91 -7.97
C VAL A 227 9.35 10.24 -9.42
N ARG A 228 10.59 10.65 -9.66
CA ARG A 228 11.07 11.00 -10.97
C ARG A 228 11.46 9.76 -11.76
N ILE A 229 11.08 9.73 -13.03
CA ILE A 229 11.48 8.68 -13.97
C ILE A 229 12.26 9.25 -15.15
N SER A 230 13.18 8.44 -15.69
CA SER A 230 13.81 8.71 -16.96
C SER A 230 12.95 8.16 -18.09
N THR A 231 12.23 9.02 -18.78
CA THR A 231 11.40 8.63 -19.93
C THR A 231 12.23 8.00 -21.05
N ASN A 232 13.47 8.46 -21.25
CA ASN A 232 14.39 7.87 -22.24
C ASN A 232 14.77 6.42 -21.88
N VAL A 233 15.08 6.13 -20.60
CA VAL A 233 15.40 4.78 -20.15
C VAL A 233 14.16 3.90 -20.21
N ARG A 234 13.01 4.42 -19.79
CA ARG A 234 11.71 3.72 -19.88
C ARG A 234 11.42 3.29 -21.33
N ASP A 235 11.52 4.21 -22.28
CA ASP A 235 11.17 3.94 -23.68
C ASP A 235 12.16 2.95 -24.33
N LYS A 236 13.45 3.06 -24.00
CA LYS A 236 14.45 2.06 -24.38
C LYS A 236 14.11 0.66 -23.84
N ASN A 237 13.76 0.58 -22.57
CA ASN A 237 13.43 -0.69 -21.93
C ASN A 237 12.10 -1.27 -22.43
N ALA A 238 11.13 -0.42 -22.76
CA ALA A 238 9.90 -0.82 -23.44
C ALA A 238 10.21 -1.47 -24.80
N ALA A 239 11.00 -0.82 -25.63
CA ALA A 239 11.40 -1.35 -26.94
C ALA A 239 12.17 -2.68 -26.83
N GLU A 240 13.05 -2.84 -25.83
CA GLU A 240 13.75 -4.10 -25.54
C GLU A 240 12.76 -5.23 -25.18
N LEU A 241 11.77 -4.93 -24.35
CA LEU A 241 10.71 -5.89 -23.98
C LEU A 241 9.79 -6.23 -25.15
N GLU A 242 9.40 -5.26 -25.96
CA GLU A 242 8.59 -5.47 -27.17
C GLU A 242 9.30 -6.39 -28.16
N GLN A 243 10.58 -6.16 -28.40
CA GLN A 243 11.38 -7.03 -29.27
C GLN A 243 11.43 -8.46 -28.72
N LYS A 244 11.68 -8.61 -27.43
CA LYS A 244 11.71 -9.92 -26.76
C LYS A 244 10.35 -10.64 -26.84
N ILE A 245 9.26 -9.92 -26.66
CA ILE A 245 7.89 -10.45 -26.81
C ILE A 245 7.66 -10.90 -28.26
N TYR A 246 8.05 -10.09 -29.24
CA TYR A 246 7.95 -10.42 -30.66
C TYR A 246 8.71 -11.69 -31.00
N ASP A 247 9.96 -11.81 -30.56
CA ASP A 247 10.82 -12.97 -30.83
C ASP A 247 10.23 -14.26 -30.25
N TYR A 248 9.82 -14.25 -28.98
CA TYR A 248 9.18 -15.41 -28.36
C TYR A 248 7.84 -15.74 -28.99
N LYS A 249 7.01 -14.73 -29.29
CA LYS A 249 5.72 -14.94 -29.95
C LYS A 249 5.92 -15.58 -31.34
N THR A 250 6.85 -15.08 -32.12
CA THR A 250 7.19 -15.62 -33.45
C THR A 250 7.65 -17.08 -33.37
N LYS A 251 8.56 -17.37 -32.45
CA LYS A 251 9.05 -18.74 -32.21
C LYS A 251 7.93 -19.68 -31.81
N LEU A 252 7.08 -19.27 -30.88
CA LEU A 252 5.97 -20.09 -30.38
C LEU A 252 4.87 -20.28 -31.41
N THR A 253 4.54 -19.25 -32.21
CA THR A 253 3.60 -19.35 -33.32
C THR A 253 4.10 -20.34 -34.39
N LYS A 254 5.41 -20.30 -34.70
CA LYS A 254 6.02 -21.28 -35.63
C LYS A 254 5.92 -22.70 -35.09
N ASN A 255 6.17 -22.90 -33.79
CA ASN A 255 6.08 -24.24 -33.17
C ASN A 255 4.63 -24.73 -33.10
N ALA A 256 3.67 -23.84 -32.86
CA ALA A 256 2.24 -24.18 -32.81
C ALA A 256 1.65 -24.49 -34.18
N GLY A 257 2.20 -23.95 -35.27
CA GLY A 257 1.70 -24.11 -36.63
C GLY A 257 0.40 -23.33 -36.97
N PHE A 258 -0.04 -22.43 -36.07
CA PHE A 258 -1.20 -21.56 -36.23
C PHE A 258 -0.99 -20.20 -35.56
N ASP A 259 -1.86 -19.22 -35.76
CA ASP A 259 -1.78 -17.91 -35.10
C ASP A 259 -2.02 -18.05 -33.58
N PHE A 260 -0.93 -18.25 -32.85
CA PHE A 260 -0.92 -18.62 -31.45
C PHE A 260 -1.10 -17.41 -30.53
N ASN A 261 -2.21 -17.42 -29.78
CA ASN A 261 -2.46 -16.44 -28.72
C ASN A 261 -2.08 -17.01 -27.34
N TYR A 262 -0.91 -16.66 -26.81
CA TYR A 262 -0.41 -17.10 -25.50
C TYR A 262 -1.26 -16.63 -24.30
N ARG A 263 -2.19 -15.68 -24.49
CA ARG A 263 -3.15 -15.23 -23.46
C ARG A 263 -4.42 -16.09 -23.45
N SER A 264 -4.68 -16.86 -24.52
CA SER A 264 -5.83 -17.76 -24.60
C SER A 264 -5.53 -19.09 -23.92
N THR A 265 -6.31 -19.43 -22.88
CA THR A 265 -6.21 -20.73 -22.21
C THR A 265 -6.48 -21.90 -23.16
N GLN A 266 -7.37 -21.72 -24.14
CA GLN A 266 -7.68 -22.74 -25.15
C GLN A 266 -6.48 -22.99 -26.07
N HIS A 267 -5.82 -21.92 -26.57
CA HIS A 267 -4.63 -22.07 -27.41
C HIS A 267 -3.46 -22.70 -26.63
N LEU A 268 -3.33 -22.36 -25.32
CA LEU A 268 -2.32 -22.98 -24.45
C LEU A 268 -2.61 -24.47 -24.24
N ALA A 269 -3.86 -24.85 -23.98
CA ALA A 269 -4.26 -26.24 -23.83
C ALA A 269 -3.97 -27.03 -25.10
N PHE A 270 -4.42 -26.52 -26.28
CA PHE A 270 -4.16 -27.15 -27.55
C PHE A 270 -2.65 -27.36 -27.82
N LEU A 271 -1.84 -26.33 -27.59
CA LEU A 271 -0.39 -26.44 -27.76
C LEU A 271 0.24 -27.49 -26.84
N PHE A 272 -0.26 -27.61 -25.60
CA PHE A 272 0.23 -28.59 -24.62
C PHE A 272 -0.21 -30.00 -24.99
N ASP A 273 -1.45 -30.18 -25.47
CA ASP A 273 -1.96 -31.47 -25.93
C ASP A 273 -1.14 -31.98 -27.14
N GLU A 274 -0.93 -31.11 -28.16
CA GLU A 274 -0.10 -31.45 -29.33
C GLU A 274 1.37 -31.74 -28.99
N SER A 275 1.87 -31.10 -27.94
CA SER A 275 3.26 -31.29 -27.47
C SER A 275 3.39 -32.38 -26.39
N GLY A 276 2.30 -33.09 -26.05
CA GLY A 276 2.29 -34.12 -25.01
C GLY A 276 2.67 -33.62 -23.63
N ILE A 277 2.49 -32.32 -23.32
CA ILE A 277 2.82 -31.72 -22.04
C ILE A 277 1.63 -31.87 -21.08
N PRO A 278 1.78 -32.54 -19.94
CA PRO A 278 0.70 -32.63 -18.96
C PRO A 278 0.39 -31.26 -18.37
N TYR A 279 -0.89 -31.01 -18.01
CA TYR A 279 -1.28 -29.80 -17.30
C TYR A 279 -2.47 -30.04 -16.36
N PRO A 280 -2.59 -29.27 -15.26
CA PRO A 280 -3.70 -29.38 -14.34
C PRO A 280 -4.97 -28.75 -14.92
N THR A 281 -6.12 -29.24 -14.49
CA THR A 281 -7.43 -28.68 -14.80
C THR A 281 -8.09 -28.09 -13.55
N THR A 282 -8.95 -27.11 -13.75
CA THR A 282 -9.80 -26.58 -12.68
C THR A 282 -10.89 -27.58 -12.32
N VAL A 283 -11.59 -27.37 -11.18
CA VAL A 283 -12.75 -28.19 -10.78
C VAL A 283 -13.84 -28.27 -11.86
N LYS A 284 -13.90 -27.28 -12.76
CA LYS A 284 -14.84 -27.24 -13.90
C LYS A 284 -14.28 -27.89 -15.16
N GLY A 285 -13.11 -28.54 -15.10
CA GLY A 285 -12.48 -29.21 -16.24
C GLY A 285 -11.71 -28.29 -17.21
N ASN A 286 -11.64 -26.99 -16.96
CA ASN A 286 -10.86 -26.09 -17.82
C ASN A 286 -9.37 -26.19 -17.54
N ALA A 287 -8.53 -26.07 -18.57
CA ALA A 287 -7.07 -26.04 -18.42
C ALA A 287 -6.63 -24.92 -17.46
N SER A 288 -5.65 -25.24 -16.62
CA SER A 288 -5.05 -24.29 -15.66
C SER A 288 -3.54 -24.31 -15.83
N ILE A 289 -3.02 -23.40 -16.67
CA ILE A 289 -1.59 -23.31 -17.01
C ILE A 289 -1.02 -21.97 -16.50
N PRO A 290 -0.93 -21.82 -15.16
CA PRO A 290 -0.31 -20.64 -14.57
C PRO A 290 1.21 -20.65 -14.81
N ARG A 291 1.85 -19.48 -14.64
CA ARG A 291 3.30 -19.34 -14.84
C ARG A 291 4.11 -20.30 -13.95
N ASP A 292 3.69 -20.49 -12.71
CA ASP A 292 4.40 -21.41 -11.80
C ASP A 292 4.38 -22.85 -12.29
N TYR A 293 3.30 -23.25 -12.98
CA TYR A 293 3.26 -24.56 -13.64
C TYR A 293 4.19 -24.60 -14.85
N LEU A 294 4.25 -23.55 -15.67
CA LEU A 294 5.23 -23.46 -16.76
C LEU A 294 6.67 -23.64 -16.26
N LEU A 295 6.99 -23.04 -15.11
CA LEU A 295 8.31 -23.20 -14.48
C LEU A 295 8.57 -24.63 -13.99
N LYS A 296 7.54 -25.34 -13.51
CA LYS A 296 7.64 -26.77 -13.16
C LYS A 296 7.95 -27.62 -14.39
N VAL A 297 7.21 -27.43 -15.46
CA VAL A 297 7.45 -28.12 -16.74
C VAL A 297 8.87 -27.82 -17.24
N ALA A 298 9.26 -26.56 -17.31
CA ALA A 298 10.58 -26.15 -17.78
C ALA A 298 11.76 -26.72 -16.97
N LYS A 299 11.51 -27.14 -15.73
CA LYS A 299 12.52 -27.77 -14.82
C LYS A 299 12.43 -29.32 -14.80
N GLY A 300 11.58 -29.94 -15.60
CA GLY A 300 11.34 -31.38 -15.55
C GLY A 300 10.66 -31.86 -14.26
N GLN A 301 9.90 -30.97 -13.60
CA GLN A 301 9.20 -31.26 -12.33
C GLN A 301 7.71 -31.50 -12.51
N ALA A 302 7.22 -31.49 -13.73
CA ALA A 302 5.85 -31.85 -14.05
C ALA A 302 5.70 -33.37 -14.12
N THR A 303 4.51 -33.85 -13.78
CA THR A 303 4.18 -35.28 -13.85
C THR A 303 2.88 -35.48 -14.64
N PHE A 304 2.77 -36.60 -15.28
CA PHE A 304 1.50 -37.08 -15.83
C PHE A 304 0.51 -37.47 -14.73
N PRO A 305 -0.77 -37.64 -15.02
CA PRO A 305 -1.78 -38.05 -14.03
C PRO A 305 -1.48 -39.40 -13.35
N ASP A 306 -0.72 -40.27 -14.00
CA ASP A 306 -0.26 -41.56 -13.47
C ASP A 306 1.00 -41.47 -12.59
N GLY A 307 1.52 -40.25 -12.39
CA GLY A 307 2.71 -39.98 -11.56
C GLY A 307 4.04 -40.09 -12.30
N GLN A 308 4.03 -40.45 -13.59
CA GLN A 308 5.27 -40.50 -14.37
C GLN A 308 5.85 -39.10 -14.59
N PRO A 309 7.17 -38.87 -14.46
CA PRO A 309 7.78 -37.56 -14.70
C PRO A 309 7.74 -37.20 -16.19
N TYR A 310 7.49 -35.92 -16.46
CA TYR A 310 7.60 -35.36 -17.80
C TYR A 310 9.05 -34.91 -18.08
N ASN A 311 9.71 -35.52 -19.06
CA ASN A 311 11.13 -35.29 -19.33
C ASN A 311 11.44 -34.96 -20.82
N ASP A 312 10.44 -34.56 -21.61
CA ASP A 312 10.68 -34.16 -22.98
C ASP A 312 11.34 -32.79 -23.06
N GLU A 313 12.55 -32.73 -23.61
CA GLU A 313 13.36 -31.50 -23.68
C GLU A 313 12.71 -30.42 -24.55
N VAL A 314 11.99 -30.82 -25.61
CA VAL A 314 11.33 -29.88 -26.53
C VAL A 314 10.17 -29.17 -25.80
N GLY A 315 9.32 -29.92 -25.11
CA GLY A 315 8.23 -29.37 -24.34
C GLY A 315 8.71 -28.58 -23.11
N MET A 316 9.80 -29.01 -22.46
CA MET A 316 10.43 -28.22 -21.39
C MET A 316 10.94 -26.87 -21.90
N GLN A 317 11.57 -26.82 -23.08
CA GLN A 317 12.01 -25.58 -23.71
C GLN A 317 10.84 -24.69 -24.12
N LEU A 318 9.76 -25.29 -24.65
CA LEU A 318 8.51 -24.59 -24.99
C LEU A 318 7.88 -23.95 -23.75
N ALA A 319 7.80 -24.66 -22.65
CA ALA A 319 7.29 -24.11 -21.38
C ALA A 319 8.16 -22.97 -20.82
N LYS A 320 9.49 -23.08 -21.00
CA LYS A 320 10.44 -22.01 -20.64
C LYS A 320 10.21 -20.76 -21.50
N ASP A 321 10.09 -20.91 -22.82
CA ASP A 321 9.83 -19.80 -23.74
C ASP A 321 8.49 -19.12 -23.45
N LEU A 322 7.43 -19.89 -23.17
CA LEU A 322 6.13 -19.37 -22.71
C LEU A 322 6.21 -18.62 -21.38
N SER A 323 6.99 -19.12 -20.42
CA SER A 323 7.20 -18.47 -19.13
C SER A 323 7.90 -17.13 -19.32
N GLU A 324 8.91 -17.05 -20.18
CA GLU A 324 9.64 -15.83 -20.49
C GLU A 324 8.76 -14.83 -21.26
N LEU A 325 7.99 -15.29 -22.26
CA LEU A 325 7.02 -14.45 -22.97
C LEU A 325 6.01 -13.81 -22.02
N LYS A 326 5.35 -14.62 -21.18
CA LYS A 326 4.38 -14.11 -20.19
C LYS A 326 4.99 -13.15 -19.19
N ARG A 327 6.27 -13.34 -18.87
CA ARG A 327 6.98 -12.47 -17.95
C ARG A 327 7.32 -11.13 -18.58
N ALA A 328 7.88 -11.12 -19.79
CA ALA A 328 8.16 -9.91 -20.56
C ALA A 328 6.87 -9.10 -20.77
N ASP A 329 5.79 -9.78 -21.20
CA ASP A 329 4.47 -9.17 -21.38
C ASP A 329 3.92 -8.55 -20.10
N LYS A 330 4.05 -9.23 -18.95
CA LYS A 330 3.62 -8.66 -17.66
C LYS A 330 4.43 -7.43 -17.29
N VAL A 331 5.75 -7.45 -17.47
CA VAL A 331 6.61 -6.31 -17.12
C VAL A 331 6.29 -5.12 -18.02
N LEU A 332 6.17 -5.32 -19.32
CA LEU A 332 5.81 -4.26 -20.25
C LEU A 332 4.41 -3.69 -19.92
N ASN A 333 3.37 -4.51 -19.96
CA ASN A 333 1.99 -4.02 -19.89
C ASN A 333 1.56 -3.60 -18.48
N THR A 334 2.14 -4.16 -17.40
CA THR A 334 1.74 -3.82 -16.02
C THR A 334 2.62 -2.73 -15.42
N PHE A 335 3.95 -2.85 -15.58
CA PHE A 335 4.87 -1.95 -14.89
C PHE A 335 5.32 -0.80 -15.79
N ILE A 336 5.70 -1.05 -17.05
CA ILE A 336 6.11 0.04 -17.94
C ILE A 336 4.87 0.82 -18.42
N ASP A 337 4.00 0.23 -19.23
CA ASP A 337 2.86 0.93 -19.82
C ASP A 337 1.78 1.25 -18.77
N GLY A 338 1.41 0.26 -17.97
CA GLY A 338 0.34 0.37 -16.99
C GLY A 338 0.68 1.26 -15.79
N SER A 339 1.95 1.53 -15.53
CA SER A 339 2.41 2.34 -14.41
C SER A 339 3.23 3.54 -14.88
N LEU A 340 4.40 3.33 -15.50
CA LEU A 340 5.33 4.41 -15.79
C LEU A 340 4.90 5.28 -16.98
N VAL A 341 4.19 4.75 -17.97
CA VAL A 341 3.65 5.54 -19.08
C VAL A 341 2.34 6.19 -18.70
N LYS A 342 1.43 5.41 -18.13
CA LYS A 342 0.06 5.84 -17.85
C LYS A 342 -0.02 6.97 -16.81
N PHE A 343 0.84 6.98 -15.79
CA PHE A 343 0.74 7.86 -14.63
C PHE A 343 1.84 8.93 -14.57
N VAL A 344 2.73 8.98 -15.55
CA VAL A 344 3.74 10.04 -15.60
C VAL A 344 3.10 11.38 -15.92
N SER A 345 3.48 12.42 -15.16
CA SER A 345 3.12 13.82 -15.45
C SER A 345 4.03 14.43 -16.51
N ASP A 346 3.69 15.63 -16.99
CA ASP A 346 4.49 16.40 -17.94
C ASP A 346 5.89 16.77 -17.41
N ASN A 347 6.11 16.66 -16.09
CA ASN A 347 7.39 16.92 -15.42
C ASN A 347 8.18 15.63 -15.12
N ASP A 348 7.88 14.52 -15.78
CA ASP A 348 8.49 13.20 -15.56
C ASP A 348 8.31 12.66 -14.14
N LEU A 349 7.27 13.10 -13.41
CA LEU A 349 6.95 12.66 -12.06
C LEU A 349 5.75 11.71 -12.05
N ILE A 350 5.80 10.73 -11.16
CA ILE A 350 4.67 9.87 -10.83
C ILE A 350 4.22 10.17 -9.40
N HIS A 351 2.95 10.57 -9.25
CA HIS A 351 2.32 10.87 -7.97
C HIS A 351 1.37 9.72 -7.61
N CYS A 352 1.87 8.70 -6.91
CA CYS A 352 1.02 7.58 -6.49
C CYS A 352 0.23 7.90 -5.22
N SER A 353 -0.90 7.21 -5.05
CA SER A 353 -1.68 7.29 -3.81
C SER A 353 -1.15 6.28 -2.81
N PHE A 354 -0.90 6.73 -1.57
CA PHE A 354 -0.54 5.88 -0.44
C PHE A 354 -1.74 5.69 0.49
N TYR A 355 -1.85 4.48 1.06
CA TYR A 355 -2.87 4.13 2.04
C TYR A 355 -2.19 3.52 3.26
N ASN A 356 -2.33 4.17 4.39
CA ASN A 356 -1.82 3.70 5.67
C ASN A 356 -2.76 2.69 6.34
N MET A 357 -4.05 2.77 6.06
CA MET A 357 -5.06 1.88 6.60
C MET A 357 -5.91 1.25 5.48
N ARG A 358 -6.66 0.22 5.85
CA ARG A 358 -7.61 -0.40 4.95
C ARG A 358 -8.75 0.55 4.59
N THR A 359 -9.09 0.58 3.31
CA THR A 359 -10.29 1.22 2.75
C THR A 359 -11.16 0.15 2.09
N ASP A 360 -12.22 0.54 1.41
CA ASP A 360 -13.09 -0.41 0.69
C ASP A 360 -12.32 -1.21 -0.37
N ASP A 361 -11.48 -0.50 -1.16
CA ASP A 361 -10.80 -1.05 -2.32
C ASP A 361 -9.30 -1.28 -2.08
N TYR A 362 -8.67 -0.51 -1.17
CA TYR A 362 -7.23 -0.46 -0.97
C TYR A 362 -6.83 -0.70 0.48
N GLY A 363 -5.53 -0.74 0.73
CA GLY A 363 -4.99 -0.94 2.07
C GLY A 363 -4.90 -2.39 2.49
N THR A 364 -4.23 -2.64 3.59
CA THR A 364 -3.98 -3.97 4.11
C THR A 364 -4.62 -4.20 5.47
N ARG A 365 -4.99 -5.44 5.79
CA ARG A 365 -5.48 -5.80 7.14
C ARG A 365 -4.35 -5.86 8.18
N SER A 366 -3.11 -6.00 7.75
CA SER A 366 -1.94 -6.06 8.64
C SER A 366 -1.48 -4.68 9.12
N GLY A 367 -1.99 -3.60 8.55
CA GLY A 367 -1.53 -2.25 8.81
C GLY A 367 -0.32 -1.82 7.97
N ARG A 368 0.19 -2.67 7.07
CA ARG A 368 1.23 -2.25 6.11
C ARG A 368 0.70 -1.16 5.19
N PHE A 369 1.59 -0.26 4.75
CA PHE A 369 1.26 0.66 3.66
C PHE A 369 0.87 -0.11 2.39
N SER A 370 0.02 0.50 1.60
CA SER A 370 -0.21 0.09 0.22
C SER A 370 -0.20 1.31 -0.70
N SER A 371 0.05 1.09 -1.96
CA SER A 371 -0.01 2.16 -2.97
C SER A 371 -0.90 1.76 -4.13
N ALA A 372 -1.46 2.76 -4.79
CA ALA A 372 -2.27 2.59 -5.99
C ALA A 372 -2.13 3.83 -6.90
N ASN A 373 -2.50 3.67 -8.14
CA ASN A 373 -2.51 4.70 -9.16
C ASN A 373 -1.16 5.44 -9.33
N PRO A 374 -0.05 4.74 -9.62
CA PRO A 374 0.10 3.28 -9.74
C PRO A 374 0.53 2.60 -8.43
N ASN A 375 0.52 1.24 -8.42
CA ASN A 375 1.07 0.48 -7.29
C ASN A 375 2.59 0.30 -7.46
N LEU A 376 3.36 1.25 -6.94
CA LEU A 376 4.82 1.24 -7.01
C LEU A 376 5.47 0.20 -6.08
N GLN A 377 4.74 -0.33 -5.10
CA GLN A 377 5.24 -1.36 -4.18
C GLN A 377 5.35 -2.76 -4.81
N GLN A 378 4.76 -2.96 -5.99
CA GLN A 378 4.79 -4.24 -6.71
C GLN A 378 5.83 -4.30 -7.83
N ILE A 379 6.63 -3.26 -8.03
CA ILE A 379 7.69 -3.23 -9.04
C ILE A 379 8.70 -4.34 -8.74
N PRO A 380 9.08 -5.18 -9.74
CA PRO A 380 9.99 -6.28 -9.54
C PRO A 380 11.30 -5.84 -8.88
N SER A 381 11.79 -6.59 -7.89
CA SER A 381 13.08 -6.30 -7.27
C SER A 381 14.20 -7.00 -8.03
N ILE A 382 15.37 -6.36 -8.12
CA ILE A 382 16.58 -6.90 -8.76
C ILE A 382 17.02 -8.19 -8.06
N GLY A 383 16.92 -8.26 -6.73
CA GLY A 383 17.31 -9.46 -5.96
C GLY A 383 16.44 -10.71 -6.20
N VAL A 384 15.22 -10.55 -6.71
CA VAL A 384 14.34 -11.67 -7.08
C VAL A 384 14.46 -12.00 -8.56
N ASP A 385 14.65 -10.99 -9.40
CA ASP A 385 14.76 -11.09 -10.84
C ASP A 385 15.70 -10.01 -11.38
N GLU A 386 16.94 -10.41 -11.59
CA GLU A 386 17.99 -9.49 -12.01
C GLU A 386 17.66 -8.75 -13.32
N TYR A 387 17.21 -9.47 -14.36
CA TYR A 387 16.94 -8.87 -15.66
C TYR A 387 15.69 -7.98 -15.65
N TYR A 388 14.55 -8.51 -15.28
CA TYR A 388 13.27 -7.77 -15.33
C TYR A 388 13.16 -6.74 -14.20
N GLY A 389 13.77 -7.01 -13.04
CA GLY A 389 13.88 -6.06 -11.94
C GLY A 389 14.74 -4.86 -12.34
N ARG A 390 15.87 -5.08 -13.03
CA ARG A 390 16.71 -4.01 -13.57
C ARG A 390 15.94 -3.14 -14.56
N LEU A 391 15.33 -3.73 -15.60
CA LEU A 391 14.58 -2.98 -16.61
C LEU A 391 13.46 -2.11 -16.00
N SER A 392 12.84 -2.56 -14.90
CA SER A 392 11.79 -1.80 -14.23
C SER A 392 12.34 -0.70 -13.33
N ARG A 393 13.40 -0.98 -12.55
CA ARG A 393 13.89 -0.08 -11.49
C ARG A 393 14.86 0.97 -11.98
N GLU A 394 15.64 0.72 -13.03
CA GLU A 394 16.54 1.72 -13.60
C GLU A 394 15.83 2.89 -14.28
N CYS A 395 14.51 2.79 -14.46
CA CYS A 395 13.69 3.93 -14.88
C CYS A 395 13.55 5.01 -13.80
N PHE A 396 13.70 4.65 -12.52
CA PHE A 396 13.60 5.60 -11.41
C PHE A 396 14.93 6.30 -11.20
N ILE A 397 14.89 7.63 -11.13
CA ILE A 397 16.10 8.46 -10.99
C ILE A 397 15.90 9.48 -9.85
N PRO A 398 16.99 9.87 -9.16
CA PRO A 398 16.91 10.94 -8.17
C PRO A 398 16.64 12.30 -8.83
N PHE A 399 16.33 13.30 -8.02
CA PHE A 399 16.31 14.68 -8.48
C PHE A 399 17.72 15.16 -8.85
N ASP A 400 17.79 16.29 -9.58
CA ASP A 400 19.05 16.86 -10.01
C ASP A 400 19.95 17.14 -8.81
N ASP A 401 21.25 16.92 -8.97
CA ASP A 401 22.27 17.08 -7.93
C ASP A 401 22.03 16.24 -6.65
N CYS A 402 21.26 15.15 -6.76
CA CYS A 402 21.01 14.21 -5.69
C CYS A 402 21.53 12.81 -6.00
N TRP A 403 21.73 12.02 -4.94
CA TRP A 403 21.80 10.56 -5.02
C TRP A 403 20.43 9.95 -4.76
N TRP A 404 20.20 8.76 -5.28
CA TRP A 404 19.11 7.90 -4.81
C TRP A 404 19.51 7.29 -3.47
N GLY A 405 18.84 7.68 -2.41
CA GLY A 405 19.05 7.15 -1.07
C GLY A 405 17.96 6.13 -0.73
N LYS A 406 18.39 5.01 -0.17
CA LYS A 406 17.51 3.94 0.30
C LYS A 406 17.89 3.55 1.70
N ILE A 407 16.89 3.46 2.61
CA ILE A 407 17.06 2.89 3.94
C ILE A 407 16.01 1.81 4.16
N ASP A 408 16.48 0.61 4.56
CA ASP A 408 15.68 -0.59 4.75
C ASP A 408 15.95 -1.22 6.12
N TYR A 409 14.90 -1.62 6.85
CA TYR A 409 15.05 -2.31 8.12
C TYR A 409 15.64 -3.70 7.93
N SER A 410 16.80 -3.95 8.55
CA SER A 410 17.51 -5.24 8.43
C SER A 410 16.81 -6.34 9.22
N GLN A 411 16.21 -7.31 8.50
CA GLN A 411 15.59 -8.51 9.07
C GLN A 411 14.55 -8.21 10.17
N ILE A 412 13.75 -7.18 10.00
CA ILE A 412 12.87 -6.65 11.06
C ILE A 412 11.87 -7.69 11.59
N GLU A 413 11.34 -8.57 10.73
CA GLU A 413 10.40 -9.60 11.16
C GLU A 413 11.06 -10.57 12.15
N TYR A 414 12.33 -10.93 11.95
CA TYR A 414 13.06 -11.80 12.90
C TYR A 414 13.41 -11.10 14.20
N ARG A 415 13.67 -9.80 14.18
CA ARG A 415 13.83 -8.99 15.39
C ARG A 415 12.57 -8.94 16.20
N PHE A 416 11.40 -8.83 15.56
CA PHE A 416 10.12 -8.97 16.24
C PHE A 416 9.87 -10.38 16.75
N MET A 417 10.29 -11.43 16.02
CA MET A 417 10.23 -12.80 16.53
C MET A 417 11.06 -12.95 17.82
N ALA A 418 12.27 -12.42 17.87
CA ALA A 418 13.11 -12.41 19.07
C ALA A 418 12.51 -11.54 20.19
N HIS A 419 11.94 -10.36 19.87
CA HIS A 419 11.26 -9.50 20.83
C HIS A 419 10.08 -10.21 21.52
N PHE A 420 9.22 -10.88 20.76
CA PHE A 420 8.06 -11.60 21.29
C PHE A 420 8.38 -13.01 21.78
N ALA A 421 9.58 -13.52 21.57
CA ALA A 421 9.99 -14.89 21.92
C ALA A 421 9.57 -15.28 23.34
N ARG A 422 9.06 -16.52 23.49
CA ARG A 422 8.63 -17.12 24.75
C ARG A 422 9.17 -18.54 24.87
N GLY A 423 9.36 -18.99 26.11
CA GLY A 423 9.82 -20.33 26.39
C GLY A 423 11.34 -20.49 26.30
N GLU A 424 11.79 -21.75 26.26
CA GLU A 424 13.19 -22.12 26.23
C GLU A 424 13.90 -21.54 24.99
N GLY A 425 15.12 -21.01 25.15
CA GLY A 425 15.91 -20.35 24.09
C GLY A 425 15.52 -18.88 23.83
N SER A 426 14.47 -18.34 24.44
CA SER A 426 14.01 -16.98 24.20
C SER A 426 15.02 -15.92 24.67
N GLU A 427 15.66 -16.11 25.81
CA GLU A 427 16.68 -15.17 26.30
C GLU A 427 18.00 -15.33 25.54
N GLU A 428 18.33 -16.54 25.09
CA GLU A 428 19.52 -16.82 24.29
C GLU A 428 19.48 -16.10 22.94
N VAL A 429 18.33 -16.16 22.23
CA VAL A 429 18.20 -15.46 20.94
C VAL A 429 18.28 -13.95 21.13
N ARG A 430 17.71 -13.39 22.20
CA ARG A 430 17.85 -11.95 22.53
C ARG A 430 19.29 -11.60 22.87
N ALA A 431 19.96 -12.40 23.69
CA ALA A 431 21.36 -12.20 24.03
C ALA A 431 22.28 -12.19 22.79
N LYS A 432 22.03 -13.07 21.80
CA LYS A 432 22.76 -13.06 20.53
C LYS A 432 22.61 -11.73 19.78
N TYR A 433 21.37 -11.24 19.62
CA TYR A 433 21.12 -9.96 18.95
C TYR A 433 21.74 -8.78 19.73
N ASN A 434 21.68 -8.81 21.07
CA ASN A 434 22.25 -7.76 21.91
C ASN A 434 23.78 -7.77 21.90
N ALA A 435 24.41 -8.96 21.83
CA ALA A 435 25.87 -9.09 21.70
C ALA A 435 26.37 -8.72 20.29
N ASN A 436 25.61 -9.03 19.26
CA ASN A 436 25.90 -8.65 17.88
C ASN A 436 24.63 -8.17 17.18
N PRO A 437 24.40 -6.85 17.10
CA PRO A 437 23.24 -6.29 16.43
C PRO A 437 23.06 -6.71 14.96
N ARG A 438 24.13 -7.10 14.27
CA ARG A 438 24.11 -7.60 12.88
C ARG A 438 24.00 -9.12 12.77
N THR A 439 23.51 -9.80 13.82
CA THR A 439 23.25 -11.24 13.78
C THR A 439 22.36 -11.60 12.60
N ASP A 440 22.85 -12.47 11.72
CA ASP A 440 22.05 -13.03 10.60
C ASP A 440 21.31 -14.29 11.08
N TYR A 441 20.02 -14.16 11.32
CA TYR A 441 19.16 -15.26 11.74
C TYR A 441 19.11 -16.40 10.71
N HIS A 442 19.22 -16.09 9.43
CA HIS A 442 19.24 -17.12 8.38
C HIS A 442 20.52 -17.95 8.46
N GLN A 443 21.67 -17.28 8.69
CA GLN A 443 22.93 -17.98 8.88
C GLN A 443 22.90 -18.84 10.16
N TYR A 444 22.32 -18.33 11.23
CA TYR A 444 22.12 -19.11 12.45
C TYR A 444 21.37 -20.43 12.19
N ILE A 445 20.32 -20.41 11.37
CA ILE A 445 19.59 -21.63 10.99
C ILE A 445 20.41 -22.51 10.03
N VAL A 446 21.20 -21.93 9.14
CA VAL A 446 22.17 -22.70 8.32
C VAL A 446 23.13 -23.51 9.21
N ASP A 447 23.70 -22.83 10.20
CA ASP A 447 24.68 -23.45 11.12
C ASP A 447 24.05 -24.58 11.95
N LEU A 448 22.77 -24.45 12.29
CA LEU A 448 22.02 -25.44 13.06
C LEU A 448 21.54 -26.64 12.23
N THR A 449 21.14 -26.40 10.99
CA THR A 449 20.44 -27.40 10.17
C THR A 449 21.30 -27.99 9.04
N GLY A 450 22.46 -27.38 8.74
CA GLY A 450 23.29 -27.72 7.59
C GLY A 450 22.66 -27.40 6.22
N LEU A 451 21.53 -26.72 6.20
CA LEU A 451 20.83 -26.36 4.96
C LEU A 451 21.58 -25.25 4.19
N LYS A 452 21.47 -25.26 2.86
CA LYS A 452 21.93 -24.11 2.07
C LYS A 452 21.14 -22.85 2.46
N ARG A 453 21.82 -21.70 2.54
CA ARG A 453 21.25 -20.43 3.04
C ARG A 453 19.92 -20.05 2.36
N ARG A 454 19.76 -20.32 1.04
CA ARG A 454 18.49 -20.06 0.33
C ARG A 454 17.31 -20.89 0.88
N TYR A 455 17.57 -22.13 1.29
CA TYR A 455 16.55 -23.00 1.88
C TYR A 455 16.26 -22.60 3.33
N ALA A 456 17.29 -22.26 4.09
CA ALA A 456 17.14 -21.76 5.45
C ALA A 456 16.29 -20.46 5.49
N LYS A 457 16.50 -19.54 4.54
CA LYS A 457 15.68 -18.33 4.41
C LYS A 457 14.21 -18.67 4.20
N ASN A 458 13.90 -19.54 3.24
CA ASN A 458 12.52 -19.92 2.94
C ASN A 458 11.90 -20.76 4.06
N LEU A 459 12.69 -21.61 4.74
CA LEU A 459 12.25 -22.38 5.90
C LEU A 459 11.86 -21.45 7.06
N ASN A 460 12.71 -20.47 7.36
CA ASN A 460 12.46 -19.50 8.42
C ASN A 460 11.14 -18.74 8.21
N PHE A 461 10.93 -18.21 7.00
CA PHE A 461 9.67 -17.59 6.65
C PHE A 461 8.50 -18.58 6.69
N GLY A 462 8.68 -19.75 6.09
CA GLY A 462 7.65 -20.78 6.06
C GLY A 462 7.17 -21.19 7.44
N VAL A 463 8.12 -21.48 8.35
CA VAL A 463 7.80 -21.88 9.73
C VAL A 463 7.12 -20.74 10.50
N ALA A 464 7.61 -19.50 10.33
CA ALA A 464 6.99 -18.33 10.93
C ALA A 464 5.53 -18.12 10.45
N TYR A 465 5.23 -18.54 9.22
CA TYR A 465 3.90 -18.45 8.61
C TYR A 465 3.07 -19.73 8.74
N GLY A 466 3.51 -20.69 9.58
CA GLY A 466 2.78 -21.91 9.85
C GLY A 466 2.96 -23.02 8.81
N MET A 467 4.04 -22.99 8.03
CA MET A 467 4.37 -24.07 7.08
C MET A 467 4.60 -25.38 7.83
N GLY A 468 3.76 -26.38 7.58
CA GLY A 468 3.96 -27.75 8.05
C GLY A 468 4.75 -28.60 7.05
N ALA A 469 5.12 -29.84 7.46
CA ALA A 469 5.95 -30.74 6.64
C ALA A 469 5.35 -31.04 5.25
N LYS A 470 4.04 -31.18 5.13
CA LYS A 470 3.38 -31.43 3.83
C LYS A 470 3.57 -30.27 2.86
N HIS A 471 3.31 -29.04 3.32
CA HIS A 471 3.50 -27.83 2.50
C HIS A 471 5.00 -27.62 2.19
N MET A 472 5.89 -27.92 3.13
CA MET A 472 7.33 -27.89 2.93
C MET A 472 7.78 -28.89 1.84
N ALA A 473 7.25 -30.11 1.85
CA ALA A 473 7.51 -31.13 0.83
C ALA A 473 7.07 -30.65 -0.57
N GLU A 474 5.89 -30.07 -0.68
CA GLU A 474 5.37 -29.49 -1.93
C GLU A 474 6.20 -28.29 -2.40
N PHE A 475 6.57 -27.39 -1.48
CA PHE A 475 7.29 -26.16 -1.80
C PHE A 475 8.73 -26.41 -2.25
N PHE A 476 9.46 -27.27 -1.52
CA PHE A 476 10.87 -27.57 -1.80
C PHE A 476 11.05 -28.77 -2.72
N GLN A 477 9.99 -29.52 -3.02
CA GLN A 477 10.05 -30.81 -3.72
C GLN A 477 10.97 -31.81 -2.99
N TRP A 478 10.80 -31.88 -1.66
CA TRP A 478 11.53 -32.79 -0.80
C TRP A 478 10.64 -33.94 -0.33
N GLU A 479 11.28 -35.08 0.01
CA GLU A 479 10.60 -36.20 0.63
C GLU A 479 9.98 -35.80 1.97
N LEU A 480 8.76 -36.29 2.23
CA LEU A 480 7.97 -35.88 3.40
C LEU A 480 8.69 -36.18 4.72
N ASP A 481 9.36 -37.33 4.81
CA ASP A 481 10.12 -37.76 6.00
C ASP A 481 11.32 -36.84 6.24
N TYR A 482 12.00 -36.41 5.17
CA TYR A 482 13.07 -35.42 5.25
C TYR A 482 12.56 -34.08 5.76
N CYS A 483 11.35 -33.66 5.34
CA CYS A 483 10.71 -32.44 5.83
C CYS A 483 10.36 -32.53 7.32
N TYR A 484 9.84 -33.68 7.79
CA TYR A 484 9.60 -33.89 9.23
C TYR A 484 10.90 -33.85 10.03
N ALA A 485 11.96 -34.52 9.57
CA ALA A 485 13.27 -34.50 10.22
C ALA A 485 13.85 -33.10 10.30
N THR A 486 13.78 -32.33 9.19
CA THR A 486 14.27 -30.94 9.12
C THR A 486 13.49 -30.05 10.09
N LEU A 487 12.16 -30.13 10.14
CA LEU A 487 11.33 -29.36 11.09
C LEU A 487 11.62 -29.73 12.55
N ASN A 488 11.87 -31.02 12.84
CA ASN A 488 12.24 -31.44 14.17
C ASN A 488 13.59 -30.87 14.60
N ILE A 489 14.61 -30.91 13.73
CA ILE A 489 15.92 -30.27 13.96
C ILE A 489 15.74 -28.77 14.19
N TYR A 490 14.97 -28.08 13.32
CA TYR A 490 14.68 -26.68 13.46
C TYR A 490 14.07 -26.34 14.84
N HIS A 491 13.03 -27.07 15.23
CA HIS A 491 12.33 -26.82 16.50
C HIS A 491 13.12 -27.27 17.74
N SER A 492 14.05 -28.24 17.63
CA SER A 492 14.92 -28.59 18.74
C SER A 492 15.99 -27.53 19.04
N HIS A 493 16.42 -26.77 18.02
CA HIS A 493 17.41 -25.71 18.17
C HIS A 493 16.78 -24.31 18.36
N ALA A 494 15.51 -24.14 17.95
CA ALA A 494 14.75 -22.91 18.14
C ALA A 494 13.39 -23.19 18.81
N PRO A 495 13.36 -23.80 20.02
CA PRO A 495 12.12 -24.21 20.70
C PRO A 495 11.22 -23.01 21.02
N PHE A 496 11.80 -21.83 21.23
CA PHE A 496 11.06 -20.59 21.49
C PHE A 496 10.07 -20.23 20.38
N ILE A 497 10.34 -20.60 19.11
CA ILE A 497 9.43 -20.28 17.99
C ILE A 497 8.11 -21.01 18.17
N LYS A 498 8.17 -22.34 18.39
CA LYS A 498 6.96 -23.16 18.61
C LYS A 498 6.21 -22.73 19.87
N ALA A 499 6.93 -22.41 20.95
CA ALA A 499 6.34 -21.92 22.18
C ALA A 499 5.65 -20.56 21.97
N THR A 500 6.26 -19.66 21.21
CA THR A 500 5.68 -18.34 20.91
C THR A 500 4.43 -18.47 20.02
N ILE A 501 4.48 -19.28 18.96
CA ILE A 501 3.32 -19.54 18.09
C ILE A 501 2.15 -20.05 18.92
N ARG A 502 2.35 -21.07 19.74
CA ARG A 502 1.30 -21.62 20.62
C ARG A 502 0.74 -20.58 21.58
N THR A 503 1.62 -19.77 22.20
CA THR A 503 1.17 -18.69 23.10
C THR A 503 0.28 -17.68 22.36
N VAL A 504 0.64 -17.29 21.13
CA VAL A 504 -0.13 -16.35 20.30
C VAL A 504 -1.47 -16.97 19.90
N GLU A 505 -1.50 -18.23 19.50
CA GLU A 505 -2.73 -18.96 19.17
C GLU A 505 -3.69 -19.05 20.37
N ASP A 506 -3.17 -19.38 21.54
CA ASP A 506 -3.97 -19.49 22.77
C ASP A 506 -4.53 -18.13 23.20
N VAL A 507 -3.72 -17.06 23.08
CA VAL A 507 -4.18 -15.70 23.35
C VAL A 507 -5.27 -15.30 22.35
N ALA A 508 -5.06 -15.57 21.06
CA ALA A 508 -6.03 -15.26 20.02
C ALA A 508 -7.35 -16.00 20.21
N LYS A 509 -7.31 -17.30 20.50
CA LYS A 509 -8.51 -18.11 20.77
C LYS A 509 -9.28 -17.63 22.00
N ARG A 510 -8.55 -17.26 23.07
CA ARG A 510 -9.16 -16.81 24.33
C ARG A 510 -9.75 -15.41 24.25
N ARG A 511 -9.06 -14.46 23.56
CA ARG A 511 -9.45 -13.05 23.51
C ARG A 511 -10.23 -12.68 22.25
N GLY A 512 -10.19 -13.49 21.21
CA GLY A 512 -10.71 -13.17 19.90
C GLY A 512 -9.77 -12.29 19.05
N TYR A 513 -8.62 -11.89 19.58
CA TYR A 513 -7.65 -11.05 18.88
C TYR A 513 -6.24 -11.14 19.48
N ILE A 514 -5.24 -10.64 18.73
CA ILE A 514 -3.90 -10.32 19.21
C ILE A 514 -3.66 -8.80 19.13
N ARG A 515 -2.59 -8.33 19.77
CA ARG A 515 -2.11 -6.94 19.68
C ARG A 515 -0.66 -6.90 19.22
N THR A 516 -0.36 -6.00 18.30
CA THR A 516 1.02 -5.62 17.93
C THR A 516 1.71 -4.89 19.09
N PHE A 517 2.97 -4.49 18.91
CA PHE A 517 3.69 -3.75 19.96
C PHE A 517 3.14 -2.32 20.18
N LEU A 518 2.56 -1.68 19.15
CA LEU A 518 1.80 -0.41 19.28
C LEU A 518 0.30 -0.62 19.55
N LYS A 519 -0.07 -1.83 19.98
CA LYS A 519 -1.42 -2.20 20.41
C LYS A 519 -2.47 -2.34 19.29
N ARG A 520 -2.09 -2.21 18.01
CA ARG A 520 -2.98 -2.51 16.88
C ARG A 520 -3.61 -3.87 17.10
N ARG A 521 -4.92 -3.97 16.96
CA ARG A 521 -5.62 -5.25 17.05
C ARG A 521 -5.61 -5.96 15.70
N SER A 522 -5.48 -7.28 15.76
CA SER A 522 -5.80 -8.18 14.65
C SER A 522 -6.76 -9.24 15.18
N ARG A 523 -7.97 -9.26 14.65
CA ARG A 523 -9.08 -10.08 15.15
C ARG A 523 -9.07 -11.45 14.50
N LEU A 524 -9.33 -12.49 15.31
CA LEU A 524 -9.47 -13.88 14.87
C LEU A 524 -10.93 -14.15 14.54
N LEU A 525 -11.27 -14.23 13.25
CA LEU A 525 -12.64 -14.51 12.80
C LEU A 525 -12.99 -16.00 12.82
N ASP A 526 -12.01 -16.87 12.55
CA ASP A 526 -12.16 -18.31 12.49
C ASP A 526 -11.13 -18.98 13.42
N PRO A 527 -11.57 -19.61 14.52
CA PRO A 527 -10.67 -20.28 15.45
C PRO A 527 -9.74 -21.32 14.82
N ASN A 528 -10.15 -21.94 13.69
CA ASN A 528 -9.33 -22.90 12.95
C ASN A 528 -8.15 -22.25 12.24
N LYS A 529 -8.18 -20.92 12.06
CA LYS A 529 -7.11 -20.13 11.44
C LYS A 529 -6.20 -19.44 12.46
N ALA A 530 -6.23 -19.83 13.75
CA ALA A 530 -5.41 -19.23 14.79
C ALA A 530 -3.90 -19.30 14.49
N TYR A 531 -3.44 -20.29 13.72
CA TYR A 531 -2.06 -20.40 13.27
C TYR A 531 -1.57 -19.19 12.44
N THR A 532 -2.49 -18.45 11.80
CA THR A 532 -2.13 -17.25 11.03
C THR A 532 -1.84 -16.02 11.91
N MET A 533 -2.20 -16.08 13.20
CA MET A 533 -2.14 -14.91 14.07
C MET A 533 -0.71 -14.53 14.45
N PHE A 534 0.20 -15.50 14.49
CA PHE A 534 1.61 -15.21 14.72
C PHE A 534 2.20 -14.37 13.55
N CYS A 535 1.91 -14.74 12.32
CA CYS A 535 2.30 -13.96 11.14
C CYS A 535 1.72 -12.52 11.22
N ARG A 536 0.45 -12.39 11.59
CA ARG A 536 -0.20 -11.07 11.75
C ARG A 536 0.43 -10.24 12.87
N LEU A 537 0.86 -10.87 13.97
CA LEU A 537 1.60 -10.19 15.04
C LEU A 537 2.91 -9.59 14.52
N ILE A 538 3.70 -10.40 13.83
CA ILE A 538 5.02 -10.00 13.35
C ILE A 538 4.90 -8.94 12.24
N GLN A 539 4.09 -9.18 11.21
CA GLN A 539 3.90 -8.23 10.11
C GLN A 539 3.26 -6.93 10.55
N GLY A 540 2.26 -7.01 11.43
CA GLY A 540 1.61 -5.81 11.97
C GLY A 540 2.57 -4.98 12.82
N SER A 541 3.42 -5.64 13.62
CA SER A 541 4.43 -4.94 14.43
C SER A 541 5.52 -4.30 13.55
N ALA A 542 5.94 -4.96 12.48
CA ALA A 542 6.87 -4.37 11.52
C ALA A 542 6.25 -3.15 10.80
N ALA A 543 4.96 -3.23 10.45
CA ALA A 543 4.23 -2.12 9.86
C ALA A 543 4.09 -0.92 10.83
N ASP A 544 3.80 -1.20 12.10
CA ASP A 544 3.72 -0.17 13.14
C ASP A 544 5.06 0.54 13.35
N LEU A 545 6.18 -0.21 13.37
CA LEU A 545 7.53 0.35 13.46
C LEU A 545 7.84 1.27 12.27
N MET A 546 7.56 0.79 11.05
CA MET A 546 7.78 1.56 9.83
C MET A 546 7.02 2.89 9.85
N LYS A 547 5.77 2.87 10.30
CA LYS A 547 4.93 4.06 10.44
C LYS A 547 5.44 5.01 11.51
N LYS A 548 5.83 4.47 12.66
CA LYS A 548 6.43 5.27 13.74
C LYS A 548 7.72 5.93 13.28
N GLY A 549 8.61 5.19 12.62
CA GLY A 549 9.84 5.72 12.04
C GLY A 549 9.57 6.83 11.02
N MET A 550 8.68 6.61 10.07
CA MET A 550 8.29 7.62 9.06
C MET A 550 7.73 8.90 9.71
N TYR A 551 6.87 8.75 10.71
CA TYR A 551 6.31 9.89 11.43
C TYR A 551 7.37 10.69 12.19
N GLU A 552 8.30 10.01 12.88
CA GLU A 552 9.38 10.69 13.60
C GLU A 552 10.37 11.38 12.65
N ILE A 553 10.67 10.80 11.49
CA ILE A 553 11.46 11.43 10.43
C ILE A 553 10.78 12.70 9.92
N PHE A 554 9.47 12.62 9.62
CA PHE A 554 8.69 13.78 9.20
C PHE A 554 8.68 14.88 10.27
N LYS A 555 8.41 14.52 11.52
CA LYS A 555 8.37 15.45 12.64
C LYS A 555 9.71 16.12 12.92
N ALA A 556 10.81 15.42 12.68
CA ALA A 556 12.17 15.97 12.82
C ALA A 556 12.56 16.92 11.67
N GLY A 557 11.69 17.13 10.65
CA GLY A 557 11.98 17.99 9.50
C GLY A 557 13.00 17.40 8.51
N ILE A 558 13.34 16.12 8.62
CA ILE A 558 14.33 15.48 7.74
C ILE A 558 13.87 15.51 6.28
N PHE A 559 12.58 15.40 6.04
CA PHE A 559 12.00 15.49 4.68
C PHE A 559 11.97 16.92 4.11
N ASP A 560 12.37 17.94 4.86
CA ASP A 560 12.60 19.29 4.34
C ASP A 560 13.94 19.37 3.58
N VAL A 561 14.88 18.46 3.91
CA VAL A 561 16.19 18.32 3.27
C VAL A 561 16.17 17.17 2.24
N LEU A 562 15.62 16.01 2.61
CA LEU A 562 15.53 14.83 1.78
C LEU A 562 14.17 14.79 1.08
N ALA A 563 14.16 14.68 -0.25
CA ALA A 563 12.90 14.55 -0.97
C ALA A 563 12.40 13.09 -0.93
N PRO A 564 11.28 12.79 -0.24
CA PRO A 564 10.78 11.42 -0.11
C PRO A 564 10.01 10.99 -1.38
N HIS A 565 10.28 9.77 -1.87
CA HIS A 565 9.70 9.26 -3.11
C HIS A 565 8.74 8.11 -2.90
N ILE A 566 9.23 7.01 -2.33
CA ILE A 566 8.51 5.75 -2.24
C ILE A 566 8.74 5.13 -0.85
N THR A 567 7.74 4.44 -0.34
CA THR A 567 7.89 3.48 0.75
C THR A 567 7.48 2.09 0.26
N VAL A 568 8.35 1.09 0.43
CA VAL A 568 8.12 -0.29 -0.01
C VAL A 568 8.35 -1.23 1.16
N HIS A 569 7.27 -1.72 1.78
CA HIS A 569 7.30 -2.60 2.96
C HIS A 569 8.00 -1.96 4.17
N ASP A 570 9.30 -2.20 4.34
CA ASP A 570 10.19 -1.75 5.41
C ASP A 570 11.30 -0.79 4.91
N GLU A 571 11.15 -0.29 3.67
CA GLU A 571 12.08 0.56 2.95
C GLU A 571 11.51 1.97 2.72
N ILE A 572 12.35 3.00 2.81
CA ILE A 572 12.06 4.37 2.38
C ILE A 572 13.11 4.79 1.36
N ASP A 573 12.65 5.26 0.21
CA ASP A 573 13.48 5.81 -0.86
C ASP A 573 13.34 7.33 -0.91
N VAL A 574 14.47 8.03 -1.02
CA VAL A 574 14.56 9.49 -1.02
C VAL A 574 15.58 9.99 -2.04
N SER A 575 15.45 11.23 -2.49
CA SER A 575 16.58 11.97 -3.10
C SER A 575 17.40 12.63 -2.01
N VAL A 576 18.70 12.33 -1.98
CA VAL A 576 19.69 12.87 -1.03
C VAL A 576 20.54 13.91 -1.74
N PRO A 577 20.45 15.22 -1.40
CA PRO A 577 21.31 16.23 -1.99
C PRO A 577 22.80 15.90 -1.87
N LYS A 578 23.59 16.18 -2.91
CA LYS A 578 25.05 15.94 -2.95
C LYS A 578 25.80 17.00 -2.13
N THR A 579 25.36 17.21 -0.90
CA THR A 579 25.91 18.15 0.08
C THR A 579 26.19 17.46 1.39
N LYS A 580 26.97 18.11 2.26
CA LYS A 580 27.17 17.61 3.63
C LYS A 580 25.85 17.54 4.40
N GLU A 581 25.00 18.56 4.28
CA GLU A 581 23.68 18.61 4.93
C GLU A 581 22.79 17.46 4.50
N GLY A 582 22.75 17.13 3.18
CA GLY A 582 22.03 15.98 2.67
C GLY A 582 22.49 14.65 3.26
N LEU A 583 23.81 14.46 3.35
CA LEU A 583 24.39 13.24 3.96
C LEU A 583 24.13 13.18 5.47
N ASP A 584 24.26 14.29 6.19
CA ASP A 584 23.97 14.37 7.62
C ASP A 584 22.48 14.05 7.89
N ALA A 585 21.56 14.63 7.10
CA ALA A 585 20.12 14.33 7.17
C ALA A 585 19.82 12.86 6.86
N PHE A 586 20.52 12.23 5.90
CA PHE A 586 20.35 10.83 5.56
C PHE A 586 20.86 9.90 6.67
N CYS A 587 21.95 10.27 7.34
CA CYS A 587 22.44 9.57 8.54
C CYS A 587 21.46 9.71 9.72
N GLU A 588 20.88 10.90 9.92
CA GLU A 588 19.89 11.15 10.97
C GLU A 588 18.59 10.38 10.71
N MET A 589 18.14 10.30 9.45
CA MET A 589 17.01 9.47 9.05
C MET A 589 17.21 8.00 9.48
N LYS A 590 18.41 7.45 9.24
CA LYS A 590 18.76 6.09 9.68
C LYS A 590 18.73 5.99 11.21
N HIS A 591 19.30 6.96 11.91
CA HIS A 591 19.33 6.98 13.37
C HIS A 591 17.92 6.98 13.96
N ILE A 592 17.01 7.78 13.42
CA ILE A 592 15.60 7.82 13.82
C ILE A 592 14.94 6.45 13.58
N MET A 593 15.14 5.84 12.43
CA MET A 593 14.59 4.51 12.14
C MET A 593 15.07 3.46 13.16
N GLU A 594 16.32 3.52 13.59
CA GLU A 594 16.90 2.56 14.54
C GLU A 594 16.47 2.81 16.00
N THR A 595 16.06 4.05 16.34
CA THR A 595 15.83 4.48 17.73
C THR A 595 14.41 4.92 18.06
N CYS A 596 13.50 5.01 17.08
CA CYS A 596 12.13 5.52 17.28
C CYS A 596 11.26 4.68 18.23
N VAL A 597 11.68 3.45 18.56
CA VAL A 597 11.04 2.57 19.55
C VAL A 597 12.08 1.70 20.27
N ASP A 598 11.74 1.25 21.50
CA ASP A 598 12.55 0.32 22.27
C ASP A 598 12.03 -1.11 22.10
N LEU A 599 12.84 -1.98 21.50
CA LEU A 599 12.61 -3.42 21.47
C LEU A 599 13.58 -4.13 22.43
N LYS A 600 13.30 -5.39 22.74
CA LYS A 600 14.19 -6.25 23.53
C LYS A 600 15.48 -6.64 22.79
N VAL A 601 15.58 -6.30 21.52
CA VAL A 601 16.72 -6.51 20.63
C VAL A 601 16.95 -5.23 19.82
N PRO A 602 18.19 -4.93 19.42
CA PRO A 602 18.51 -3.74 18.63
C PRO A 602 17.76 -3.74 17.28
N ILE A 603 17.32 -2.57 16.85
CA ILE A 603 16.83 -2.32 15.50
C ILE A 603 18.00 -1.85 14.66
N ILE A 604 18.16 -2.39 13.47
CA ILE A 604 19.21 -2.00 12.51
C ILE A 604 18.53 -1.67 11.19
N ALA A 605 18.95 -0.58 10.57
CA ALA A 605 18.61 -0.20 9.22
C ALA A 605 19.86 -0.18 8.34
N ASP A 606 19.74 -0.72 7.14
CA ASP A 606 20.79 -0.70 6.12
C ASP A 606 20.56 0.50 5.20
N MET A 607 21.64 1.19 4.86
CA MET A 607 21.63 2.44 4.12
C MET A 607 22.42 2.26 2.83
N GLU A 608 21.82 2.62 1.70
CA GLU A 608 22.43 2.54 0.38
C GLU A 608 22.30 3.89 -0.34
N LEU A 609 23.35 4.29 -1.08
CA LEU A 609 23.34 5.43 -1.99
C LEU A 609 23.67 4.95 -3.40
N GLY A 610 22.84 5.36 -4.36
CA GLY A 610 23.00 5.07 -5.77
C GLY A 610 22.93 6.35 -6.64
N SER A 611 23.27 6.20 -7.92
CA SER A 611 23.15 7.27 -8.93
C SER A 611 21.88 7.13 -9.74
#